data_996b98354d6825ea7fe038985718df6f
#
_entry.id   996b98354d6825ea7fe038985718df6f
#
_cell.length_a   1.000
_cell.length_b   1.000
_cell.length_c   1.000
_cell.angle_alpha   90.00
_cell.angle_beta   90.00
_cell.angle_gamma   90.00
#
_symmetry.space_group_name_H-M   'P 1'
#
loop_
_entity.id
_entity.type
_entity.pdbx_description
1 polymer ?
#
loop_
_entity_poly.entity_id
_entity_poly.type
_entity_poly.pdbx_seq_one_letter_code
_entity_poly.pdbx_strand_id
1 'polypeptide(L)'
;MSEGPQPYEAVTSRVSAATGAHELTRDEADALLWLAKTVADSSGDRRAAPLTCYLAGQILAGEDDPEARVARIRALAGELGE
;
A
#
# COMPACT_ATOMS: atom_id res chain seq x y z
N MET A 1 22.03 -9.81 11.86
CA MET A 1 21.55 -9.87 10.51
C MET A 1 21.26 -8.49 9.98
N SER A 2 21.69 -8.22 8.79
CA SER A 2 21.50 -6.91 8.19
C SER A 2 20.07 -6.70 7.72
N GLU A 3 19.52 -5.55 8.05
CA GLU A 3 18.16 -5.17 7.67
C GLU A 3 18.20 -4.18 6.50
N GLY A 4 19.00 -4.45 5.51
CA GLY A 4 19.06 -3.55 4.36
C GLY A 4 17.69 -3.26 3.76
N PRO A 5 17.58 -2.20 2.94
CA PRO A 5 16.32 -1.87 2.27
C PRO A 5 15.85 -3.03 1.41
N GLN A 6 14.53 -3.24 1.39
CA GLN A 6 13.95 -4.21 0.47
C GLN A 6 14.01 -3.67 -0.95
N PRO A 7 14.09 -4.55 -1.97
CA PRO A 7 14.15 -4.08 -3.37
C PRO A 7 13.01 -3.13 -3.74
N TYR A 8 11.80 -3.35 -3.22
CA TYR A 8 10.67 -2.47 -3.54
C TYR A 8 10.92 -1.05 -3.02
N GLU A 9 11.68 -0.89 -1.93
CA GLU A 9 11.90 0.43 -1.34
C GLU A 9 12.70 1.33 -2.29
N ALA A 10 13.65 0.76 -3.01
CA ALA A 10 14.39 1.53 -3.99
C ALA A 10 13.48 2.03 -5.11
N VAL A 11 12.55 1.19 -5.56
CA VAL A 11 11.63 1.56 -6.62
C VAL A 11 10.63 2.61 -6.14
N THR A 12 10.03 2.39 -4.97
CA THR A 12 9.02 3.34 -4.48
C THR A 12 9.61 4.69 -4.17
N SER A 13 10.85 4.75 -3.67
CA SER A 13 11.53 6.04 -3.46
C SER A 13 11.74 6.77 -4.77
N ARG A 14 12.12 6.05 -5.83
CA ARG A 14 12.31 6.67 -7.14
C ARG A 14 10.99 7.19 -7.71
N VAL A 15 9.91 6.45 -7.51
CA VAL A 15 8.59 6.89 -7.95
C VAL A 15 8.18 8.14 -7.20
N SER A 16 8.38 8.17 -5.88
CA SER A 16 8.07 9.36 -5.08
C SER A 16 8.85 10.58 -5.57
N ALA A 17 10.15 10.40 -5.82
CA ALA A 17 10.99 11.50 -6.29
C ALA A 17 10.55 11.99 -7.67
N ALA A 18 10.14 11.08 -8.54
CA ALA A 18 9.75 11.44 -9.91
C ALA A 18 8.38 12.10 -9.98
N THR A 19 7.47 11.78 -9.06
CA THR A 19 6.08 12.20 -9.13
C THR A 19 5.70 13.26 -8.11
N GLY A 20 6.54 13.47 -7.09
CA GLY A 20 6.18 14.35 -5.97
C GLY A 20 5.26 13.70 -4.95
N ALA A 21 5.00 12.40 -5.10
CA ALA A 21 4.19 11.69 -4.12
C ALA A 21 4.96 11.57 -2.81
N HIS A 22 4.23 11.41 -1.70
CA HIS A 22 4.89 11.23 -0.40
C HIS A 22 5.66 9.92 -0.37
N GLU A 23 6.69 9.87 0.47
CA GLU A 23 7.42 8.63 0.68
C GLU A 23 6.56 7.67 1.49
N LEU A 24 6.64 6.40 1.13
CA LEU A 24 5.95 5.36 1.91
C LEU A 24 6.73 5.06 3.17
N THR A 25 6.05 4.98 4.31
CA THR A 25 6.66 4.40 5.51
C THR A 25 6.64 2.89 5.35
N ARG A 26 7.47 2.20 6.14
CA ARG A 26 7.49 0.74 6.10
C ARG A 26 6.14 0.16 6.50
N ASP A 27 5.50 0.73 7.54
CA ASP A 27 4.20 0.24 7.98
C ASP A 27 3.13 0.46 6.92
N GLU A 28 3.20 1.57 6.19
CA GLU A 28 2.28 1.85 5.11
C GLU A 28 2.46 0.85 3.97
N ALA A 29 3.71 0.56 3.61
CA ALA A 29 4.00 -0.43 2.57
C ALA A 29 3.49 -1.81 2.98
N ASP A 30 3.73 -2.22 4.23
CA ASP A 30 3.27 -3.51 4.71
C ASP A 30 1.75 -3.61 4.68
N ALA A 31 1.06 -2.53 5.05
CA ALA A 31 -0.40 -2.50 5.02
C ALA A 31 -0.92 -2.63 3.58
N LEU A 32 -0.28 -1.95 2.62
CA LEU A 32 -0.67 -2.05 1.21
C LEU A 32 -0.43 -3.45 0.66
N LEU A 33 0.70 -4.07 1.02
CA LEU A 33 0.97 -5.44 0.58
C LEU A 33 -0.05 -6.40 1.16
N TRP A 34 -0.47 -6.19 2.40
CA TRP A 34 -1.51 -6.99 3.01
C TRP A 34 -2.85 -6.81 2.29
N LEU A 35 -3.19 -5.55 1.96
CA LEU A 35 -4.40 -5.26 1.20
C LEU A 35 -4.36 -5.97 -0.16
N ALA A 36 -3.24 -5.88 -0.85
CA ALA A 36 -3.09 -6.50 -2.16
C ALA A 36 -3.29 -8.01 -2.09
N LYS A 37 -2.66 -8.66 -1.10
CA LYS A 37 -2.82 -10.10 -0.92
C LYS A 37 -4.26 -10.46 -0.60
N THR A 38 -4.89 -9.69 0.27
CA THR A 38 -6.25 -9.95 0.71
C THR A 38 -7.22 -9.91 -0.47
N VAL A 39 -7.13 -8.89 -1.33
CA VAL A 39 -8.06 -8.79 -2.44
C VAL A 39 -7.78 -9.82 -3.53
N ALA A 40 -6.51 -10.17 -3.74
CA ALA A 40 -6.18 -11.21 -4.69
C ALA A 40 -6.75 -12.55 -4.24
N ASP A 41 -6.61 -12.86 -2.94
CA ASP A 41 -7.10 -14.12 -2.40
C ASP A 41 -8.64 -14.17 -2.41
N SER A 42 -9.30 -13.11 -1.98
CA SER A 42 -10.75 -13.12 -1.88
C SER A 42 -11.45 -13.05 -3.23
N SER A 43 -10.84 -12.40 -4.21
CA SER A 43 -11.44 -12.30 -5.55
C SER A 43 -11.05 -13.46 -6.44
N GLY A 44 -9.95 -14.15 -6.14
CA GLY A 44 -9.43 -15.17 -7.02
C GLY A 44 -8.78 -14.61 -8.29
N ASP A 45 -8.54 -13.30 -8.34
CA ASP A 45 -7.97 -12.64 -9.51
C ASP A 45 -6.85 -11.73 -9.08
N ARG A 46 -5.61 -12.08 -9.46
CA ARG A 46 -4.42 -11.33 -9.06
C ARG A 46 -4.44 -9.89 -9.57
N ARG A 47 -5.17 -9.62 -10.63
CA ARG A 47 -5.26 -8.27 -11.19
C ARG A 47 -6.01 -7.32 -10.26
N ALA A 48 -6.81 -7.86 -9.34
CA ALA A 48 -7.51 -7.02 -8.37
C ALA A 48 -6.55 -6.26 -7.45
N ALA A 49 -5.37 -6.83 -7.17
CA ALA A 49 -4.44 -6.23 -6.24
C ALA A 49 -3.95 -4.84 -6.68
N PRO A 50 -3.33 -4.69 -7.86
CA PRO A 50 -2.86 -3.36 -8.26
C PRO A 50 -4.01 -2.38 -8.48
N LEU A 51 -5.16 -2.85 -8.97
CA LEU A 51 -6.30 -1.98 -9.21
C LEU A 51 -6.85 -1.43 -7.90
N THR A 52 -6.98 -2.29 -6.89
CA THR A 52 -7.46 -1.87 -5.58
C THR A 52 -6.48 -0.90 -4.92
N CYS A 53 -5.18 -1.17 -5.02
CA CYS A 53 -4.19 -0.28 -4.44
C CYS A 53 -4.22 1.10 -5.10
N TYR A 54 -4.44 1.15 -6.40
CA TYR A 54 -4.56 2.43 -7.10
C TYR A 54 -5.76 3.23 -6.57
N LEU A 55 -6.90 2.56 -6.43
CA LEU A 55 -8.11 3.22 -5.92
C LEU A 55 -7.92 3.69 -4.48
N ALA A 56 -7.30 2.86 -3.65
CA ALA A 56 -7.00 3.24 -2.27
C ALA A 56 -6.10 4.46 -2.24
N GLY A 57 -5.13 4.53 -3.13
CA GLY A 57 -4.23 5.68 -3.21
C GLY A 57 -4.95 6.97 -3.51
N GLN A 58 -5.99 6.93 -4.32
CA GLN A 58 -6.78 8.13 -4.62
C GLN A 58 -7.47 8.67 -3.38
N ILE A 59 -8.02 7.76 -2.57
CA ILE A 59 -8.71 8.15 -1.35
C ILE A 59 -7.73 8.67 -0.30
N LEU A 60 -6.56 8.07 -0.24
CA LEU A 60 -5.56 8.39 0.79
C LEU A 60 -4.71 9.59 0.43
N ALA A 61 -4.80 10.09 -0.79
CA ALA A 61 -3.93 11.17 -1.25
C ALA A 61 -4.07 12.44 -0.42
N GLY A 62 -5.24 12.67 0.20
CA GLY A 62 -5.46 13.83 1.03
C GLY A 62 -5.10 13.63 2.49
N GLU A 63 -4.63 12.46 2.86
CA GLU A 63 -4.29 12.18 4.26
C GLU A 63 -2.78 12.30 4.46
N ASP A 64 -2.36 13.28 5.25
CA ASP A 64 -0.94 13.55 5.48
C ASP A 64 -0.33 12.71 6.57
N ASP A 65 -1.12 12.17 7.48
CA ASP A 65 -0.62 11.39 8.62
C ASP A 65 -0.41 9.93 8.20
N PRO A 66 0.85 9.44 8.21
CA PRO A 66 1.12 8.06 7.81
C PRO A 66 0.38 7.04 8.67
N GLU A 67 0.23 7.30 9.96
CA GLU A 67 -0.47 6.35 10.83
C GLU A 67 -1.95 6.27 10.49
N ALA A 68 -2.55 7.40 10.14
CA ALA A 68 -3.95 7.41 9.71
C ALA A 68 -4.11 6.67 8.39
N ARG A 69 -3.15 6.82 7.46
CA ARG A 69 -3.20 6.07 6.21
C ARG A 69 -3.14 4.57 6.47
N VAL A 70 -2.23 4.13 7.34
CA VAL A 70 -2.10 2.71 7.67
C VAL A 70 -3.41 2.18 8.26
N ALA A 71 -4.03 2.92 9.17
CA ALA A 71 -5.27 2.49 9.79
C ALA A 71 -6.38 2.34 8.75
N ARG A 72 -6.47 3.26 7.80
CA ARG A 72 -7.50 3.19 6.76
C ARG A 72 -7.26 2.04 5.81
N ILE A 73 -6.01 1.78 5.44
CA ILE A 73 -5.68 0.65 4.57
C ILE A 73 -6.05 -0.66 5.27
N ARG A 74 -5.73 -0.79 6.54
CA ARG A 74 -6.04 -2.00 7.29
C ARG A 74 -7.54 -2.21 7.43
N ALA A 75 -8.29 -1.12 7.65
CA ALA A 75 -9.75 -1.21 7.73
C ALA A 75 -10.34 -1.70 6.42
N LEU A 76 -9.83 -1.19 5.30
CA LEU A 76 -10.29 -1.61 3.99
C LEU A 76 -9.97 -3.08 3.73
N ALA A 77 -8.76 -3.52 4.10
CA ALA A 77 -8.40 -4.92 3.94
C ALA A 77 -9.32 -5.82 4.77
N GLY A 78 -9.68 -5.39 5.98
CA GLY A 78 -10.61 -6.14 6.81
C GLY A 78 -11.97 -6.30 6.17
N GLU A 79 -12.48 -5.24 5.54
CA GLU A 79 -13.77 -5.30 4.84
C GLU A 79 -13.71 -6.22 3.63
N LEU A 80 -12.66 -6.13 2.84
CA LEU A 80 -12.56 -6.87 1.60
C LEU A 80 -12.19 -8.33 1.79
N GLY A 81 -11.65 -8.66 2.95
CA GLY A 81 -11.25 -10.03 3.26
C GLY A 81 -12.37 -10.90 3.80
N GLU A 82 -13.54 -10.35 4.06
CA GLU A 82 -14.66 -11.10 4.64
C GLU A 82 -15.45 -11.87 3.62
#